data_75b3abbcb8000b9c1714f9d80ae025f7
#
_entry.id   75b3abbcb8000b9c1714f9d80ae025f7
#
_cell.length_a   1.000
_cell.length_b   1.000
_cell.length_c   1.000
_cell.angle_alpha   90.00
_cell.angle_beta   90.00
_cell.angle_gamma   90.00
#
_symmetry.space_group_name_H-M   'P 1'
#
loop_
_entity.id
_entity.type
_entity.pdbx_description
1 polymer ?
#
loop_
_entity_poly.entity_id
_entity_poly.type
_entity_poly.pdbx_seq_one_letter_code
_entity_poly.pdbx_strand_id
1 'polypeptide(L)'
;MRKWECEQKKDKWNTYYESCFYGIIKKIMWIRYQMEVPMTEREKMLAGELYDCGDAELLTQWHKAKDLVRDYNQTNSADADEKERILNELLGGKGKNLWITAPFYVDYGNNIYFGSNCEVNMNCTFLDDNIIRIGDNALIAPNVQIYTAFHPTNAGERFGEPKEDGSFEFCKTGTAPVIIGDNVWIGGGAIILPGVTIGNNVVIGAGSIVTKDIPDNVIAVGNPCRVIKENKQSRMLYFA
;
A
#
# COMPACT_ATOMS: atom_id res chain seq x y z
N MET A 1 16.73 13.57 31.03
CA MET A 1 15.56 14.41 30.68
C MET A 1 15.40 14.72 29.17
N ARG A 2 16.44 14.68 28.30
CA ARG A 2 16.31 15.03 26.87
C ARG A 2 15.95 13.87 25.91
N LYS A 3 16.05 12.62 26.34
CA LYS A 3 15.71 11.44 25.50
C LYS A 3 14.21 11.14 25.44
N TRP A 4 13.49 11.44 26.51
CA TRP A 4 12.04 11.20 26.63
C TRP A 4 11.19 12.17 25.77
N GLU A 5 11.66 13.40 25.58
CA GLU A 5 10.94 14.38 24.75
C GLU A 5 11.05 14.12 23.25
N CYS A 6 12.06 13.35 22.82
CA CYS A 6 12.26 13.02 21.40
C CYS A 6 11.35 11.85 20.93
N GLU A 7 11.09 10.87 21.82
CA GLU A 7 10.19 9.75 21.55
C GLU A 7 8.72 10.20 21.52
N GLN A 8 8.29 11.05 22.44
CA GLN A 8 6.92 11.58 22.44
C GLN A 8 6.61 12.50 21.22
N LYS A 9 7.63 13.10 20.60
CA LYS A 9 7.43 13.89 19.36
C LYS A 9 7.25 13.02 18.13
N LYS A 10 7.91 11.86 18.02
CA LYS A 10 7.77 10.94 16.89
C LYS A 10 6.36 10.32 16.85
N ASP A 11 5.84 9.87 17.98
CA ASP A 11 4.48 9.30 18.04
C ASP A 11 3.39 10.34 17.74
N LYS A 12 3.59 11.60 18.13
CA LYS A 12 2.68 12.70 17.79
C LYS A 12 2.68 13.04 16.29
N TRP A 13 3.81 12.89 15.59
CA TRP A 13 3.87 13.20 14.17
C TRP A 13 3.16 12.12 13.32
N ASN A 14 3.29 10.86 13.66
CA ASN A 14 2.58 9.77 12.98
C ASN A 14 1.06 9.88 13.19
N THR A 15 0.61 10.04 14.41
CA THR A 15 -0.81 10.24 14.74
C THR A 15 -1.38 11.55 14.16
N TYR A 16 -0.55 12.59 14.02
CA TYR A 16 -0.98 13.88 13.47
C TYR A 16 -1.16 13.83 11.95
N TYR A 17 -0.32 13.11 11.20
CA TYR A 17 -0.47 12.94 9.76
C TYR A 17 -1.66 12.05 9.42
N GLU A 18 -1.87 10.95 10.12
CA GLU A 18 -3.07 10.12 9.96
C GLU A 18 -4.35 10.91 10.28
N SER A 19 -4.37 11.65 11.37
CA SER A 19 -5.53 12.49 11.73
C SER A 19 -5.72 13.67 10.76
N CYS A 20 -4.65 14.27 10.23
CA CYS A 20 -4.75 15.34 9.25
C CYS A 20 -5.22 14.85 7.87
N PHE A 21 -4.67 13.75 7.36
CA PHE A 21 -5.05 13.25 6.03
C PHE A 21 -6.50 12.74 6.03
N TYR A 22 -6.87 11.92 7.02
CA TYR A 22 -8.27 11.51 7.24
C TYR A 22 -9.18 12.70 7.56
N GLY A 23 -8.68 13.67 8.31
CA GLY A 23 -9.40 14.91 8.62
C GLY A 23 -9.65 15.77 7.39
N ILE A 24 -8.71 15.86 6.48
CA ILE A 24 -8.84 16.62 5.22
C ILE A 24 -9.85 15.91 4.29
N ILE A 25 -9.74 14.60 4.12
CA ILE A 25 -10.70 13.83 3.32
C ILE A 25 -12.11 13.97 3.91
N LYS A 26 -12.30 13.77 5.21
CA LYS A 26 -13.61 13.97 5.86
C LYS A 26 -14.13 15.40 5.73
N LYS A 27 -13.26 16.41 5.78
CA LYS A 27 -13.65 17.81 5.63
C LYS A 27 -14.04 18.14 4.20
N ILE A 28 -13.34 17.59 3.20
CA ILE A 28 -13.71 17.71 1.78
C ILE A 28 -15.05 17.02 1.53
N MET A 29 -15.24 15.80 2.05
CA MET A 29 -16.51 15.07 1.97
C MET A 29 -17.66 15.83 2.64
N TRP A 30 -17.43 16.44 3.82
CA TRP A 30 -18.43 17.23 4.50
C TRP A 30 -18.82 18.51 3.73
N ILE A 31 -17.83 19.21 3.16
CA ILE A 31 -18.07 20.41 2.32
C ILE A 31 -18.86 20.03 1.06
N ARG A 32 -18.50 18.93 0.40
CA ARG A 32 -19.23 18.42 -0.78
C ARG A 32 -20.64 17.97 -0.45
N TYR A 33 -20.85 17.28 0.67
CA TYR A 33 -22.18 16.91 1.16
C TYR A 33 -23.06 18.14 1.35
N GLN A 34 -22.51 19.25 1.84
CA GLN A 34 -23.22 20.54 1.95
C GLN A 34 -23.53 21.19 0.59
N MET A 35 -22.75 20.86 -0.45
CA MET A 35 -22.89 21.43 -1.80
C MET A 35 -23.62 20.50 -2.79
N GLU A 36 -24.11 19.34 -2.33
CA GLU A 36 -24.76 18.30 -3.17
C GLU A 36 -23.91 17.84 -4.38
N VAL A 37 -22.56 17.97 -4.29
CA VAL A 37 -21.65 17.50 -5.35
C VAL A 37 -21.36 16.01 -5.11
N PRO A 38 -21.72 15.10 -6.03
CA PRO A 38 -21.46 13.68 -5.89
C PRO A 38 -19.93 13.41 -5.86
N MET A 39 -19.54 12.37 -5.12
CA MET A 39 -18.16 11.91 -5.11
C MET A 39 -17.77 11.38 -6.49
N THR A 40 -16.53 11.67 -6.91
CA THR A 40 -15.94 10.99 -8.07
C THR A 40 -15.64 9.53 -7.72
N GLU A 41 -15.48 8.68 -8.74
CA GLU A 41 -15.13 7.27 -8.51
C GLU A 41 -13.77 7.12 -7.81
N ARG A 42 -12.81 8.03 -8.10
CA ARG A 42 -11.53 8.10 -7.36
C ARG A 42 -11.73 8.43 -5.87
N GLU A 43 -12.61 9.33 -5.55
CA GLU A 43 -12.89 9.68 -4.15
C GLU A 43 -13.57 8.52 -3.40
N LYS A 44 -14.52 7.82 -4.04
CA LYS A 44 -15.13 6.61 -3.50
C LYS A 44 -14.08 5.53 -3.26
N MET A 45 -13.21 5.29 -4.24
CA MET A 45 -12.10 4.34 -4.15
C MET A 45 -11.22 4.61 -2.93
N LEU A 46 -10.76 5.86 -2.74
CA LEU A 46 -9.91 6.23 -1.61
C LEU A 46 -10.65 6.30 -0.27
N ALA A 47 -11.98 6.47 -0.29
CA ALA A 47 -12.82 6.43 0.91
C ALA A 47 -13.17 5.00 1.35
N GLY A 48 -12.87 3.98 0.54
CA GLY A 48 -13.24 2.58 0.80
C GLY A 48 -14.68 2.25 0.45
N GLU A 49 -15.37 3.13 -0.28
CA GLU A 49 -16.70 2.86 -0.81
C GLU A 49 -16.62 2.00 -2.08
N LEU A 50 -17.73 1.37 -2.45
CA LEU A 50 -17.80 0.68 -3.74
C LEU A 50 -17.72 1.68 -4.89
N TYR A 51 -16.85 1.43 -5.84
CA TYR A 51 -16.57 2.31 -6.97
C TYR A 51 -16.53 1.54 -8.29
N ASP A 52 -16.72 2.27 -9.39
CA ASP A 52 -16.59 1.76 -10.76
C ASP A 52 -15.13 1.88 -11.22
N CYS A 53 -14.42 0.75 -11.27
CA CYS A 53 -13.04 0.70 -11.73
C CYS A 53 -12.88 1.01 -13.25
N GLY A 54 -13.97 1.04 -14.00
CA GLY A 54 -14.02 1.42 -15.41
C GLY A 54 -14.17 2.93 -15.67
N ASP A 55 -14.17 3.76 -14.62
CA ASP A 55 -14.24 5.22 -14.74
C ASP A 55 -13.09 5.78 -15.58
N ALA A 56 -13.37 6.79 -16.40
CA ALA A 56 -12.40 7.32 -17.36
C ALA A 56 -11.17 7.98 -16.69
N GLU A 57 -11.35 8.64 -15.52
CA GLU A 57 -10.24 9.22 -14.77
C GLU A 57 -9.34 8.10 -14.23
N LEU A 58 -9.93 7.07 -13.63
CA LEU A 58 -9.21 5.93 -13.08
C LEU A 58 -8.47 5.16 -14.17
N LEU A 59 -9.10 4.87 -15.30
CA LEU A 59 -8.44 4.20 -16.42
C LEU A 59 -7.27 5.01 -16.99
N THR A 60 -7.41 6.33 -17.08
CA THR A 60 -6.31 7.21 -17.53
C THR A 60 -5.10 7.11 -16.60
N GLN A 61 -5.31 7.14 -15.30
CA GLN A 61 -4.25 6.99 -14.30
C GLN A 61 -3.64 5.59 -14.35
N TRP A 62 -4.47 4.56 -14.47
CA TRP A 62 -4.04 3.17 -14.57
C TRP A 62 -3.13 2.94 -15.80
N HIS A 63 -3.55 3.40 -16.98
CA HIS A 63 -2.74 3.28 -18.20
C HIS A 63 -1.40 3.99 -18.06
N LYS A 64 -1.40 5.23 -17.52
CA LYS A 64 -0.15 5.96 -17.26
C LYS A 64 0.79 5.17 -16.34
N ALA A 65 0.27 4.57 -15.27
CA ALA A 65 1.07 3.76 -14.35
C ALA A 65 1.62 2.51 -15.03
N LYS A 66 0.81 1.82 -15.86
CA LYS A 66 1.30 0.63 -16.61
C LYS A 66 2.42 0.97 -17.59
N ASP A 67 2.35 2.13 -18.25
CA ASP A 67 3.43 2.59 -19.13
C ASP A 67 4.71 2.90 -18.35
N LEU A 68 4.62 3.62 -17.21
CA LEU A 68 5.76 3.90 -16.34
C LEU A 68 6.39 2.62 -15.76
N VAL A 69 5.58 1.66 -15.35
CA VAL A 69 6.05 0.36 -14.84
C VAL A 69 6.75 -0.45 -15.95
N ARG A 70 6.20 -0.45 -17.17
CA ARG A 70 6.87 -1.08 -18.32
C ARG A 70 8.24 -0.47 -18.55
N ASP A 71 8.32 0.87 -18.57
CA ASP A 71 9.57 1.59 -18.80
C ASP A 71 10.58 1.34 -17.67
N TYR A 72 10.13 1.36 -16.40
CA TYR A 72 10.96 1.01 -15.25
C TYR A 72 11.56 -0.40 -15.36
N ASN A 73 10.71 -1.38 -15.70
CA ASN A 73 11.09 -2.78 -15.78
C ASN A 73 12.04 -3.06 -16.96
N GLN A 74 12.04 -2.22 -18.00
CA GLN A 74 12.93 -2.31 -19.15
C GLN A 74 14.19 -1.44 -19.04
N THR A 75 14.22 -0.51 -18.09
CA THR A 75 15.38 0.36 -17.85
C THR A 75 16.60 -0.46 -17.45
N ASN A 76 17.78 -0.13 -18.00
CA ASN A 76 19.04 -0.77 -17.65
C ASN A 76 19.24 -0.73 -16.12
N SER A 77 19.69 -1.85 -15.55
CA SER A 77 19.85 -1.98 -14.10
C SER A 77 20.83 -0.96 -13.50
N ALA A 78 21.80 -0.49 -14.27
CA ALA A 78 22.80 0.50 -13.88
C ALA A 78 22.34 1.96 -14.06
N ASP A 79 21.22 2.20 -14.75
CA ASP A 79 20.69 3.55 -15.00
C ASP A 79 19.86 4.04 -13.80
N ALA A 80 20.58 4.52 -12.79
CA ALA A 80 19.98 4.98 -11.55
C ALA A 80 19.15 6.27 -11.76
N ASP A 81 19.59 7.17 -12.64
CA ASP A 81 18.95 8.46 -12.87
C ASP A 81 17.58 8.27 -13.54
N GLU A 82 17.49 7.41 -14.56
CA GLU A 82 16.23 7.12 -15.23
C GLU A 82 15.25 6.37 -14.31
N LYS A 83 15.74 5.40 -13.53
CA LYS A 83 14.92 4.73 -12.52
C LYS A 83 14.37 5.70 -11.48
N GLU A 84 15.21 6.60 -10.98
CA GLU A 84 14.80 7.63 -10.02
C GLU A 84 13.75 8.57 -10.61
N ARG A 85 13.94 8.99 -11.87
CA ARG A 85 12.95 9.81 -12.60
C ARG A 85 11.59 9.12 -12.69
N ILE A 86 11.58 7.85 -13.12
CA ILE A 86 10.33 7.08 -13.27
C ILE A 86 9.65 6.90 -11.90
N LEU A 87 10.39 6.55 -10.85
CA LEU A 87 9.81 6.37 -9.51
C LEU A 87 9.24 7.67 -8.95
N ASN A 88 9.86 8.82 -9.23
CA ASN A 88 9.33 10.14 -8.82
C ASN A 88 8.01 10.48 -9.54
N GLU A 89 7.82 9.99 -10.75
CA GLU A 89 6.58 10.20 -11.50
C GLU A 89 5.49 9.17 -11.15
N LEU A 90 5.89 7.93 -10.84
CA LEU A 90 4.99 6.81 -10.58
C LEU A 90 4.40 6.86 -9.16
N LEU A 91 5.25 7.07 -8.15
CA LEU A 91 4.87 6.91 -6.74
C LEU A 91 4.19 8.17 -6.19
N GLY A 92 3.25 7.97 -5.27
CA GLY A 92 2.62 9.05 -4.50
C GLY A 92 3.60 9.82 -3.62
N GLY A 93 4.67 9.16 -3.17
CA GLY A 93 5.76 9.77 -2.43
C GLY A 93 6.79 8.75 -1.97
N LYS A 94 8.04 9.22 -1.79
CA LYS A 94 9.11 8.38 -1.27
C LYS A 94 10.14 9.18 -0.49
N GLY A 95 10.74 8.53 0.51
CA GLY A 95 11.91 9.04 1.22
C GLY A 95 13.20 8.82 0.44
N LYS A 96 14.33 8.96 1.13
CA LYS A 96 15.66 8.74 0.54
C LYS A 96 16.02 7.25 0.52
N ASN A 97 16.92 6.87 -0.41
CA ASN A 97 17.48 5.52 -0.49
C ASN A 97 16.41 4.44 -0.67
N LEU A 98 15.46 4.65 -1.57
CA LEU A 98 14.54 3.61 -2.03
C LEU A 98 15.21 2.80 -3.14
N TRP A 99 15.27 1.48 -2.97
CA TRP A 99 15.75 0.54 -3.98
C TRP A 99 14.63 -0.41 -4.37
N ILE A 100 14.28 -0.46 -5.66
CA ILE A 100 13.31 -1.42 -6.20
C ILE A 100 13.99 -2.25 -7.27
N THR A 101 14.01 -3.57 -7.08
CA THR A 101 14.55 -4.51 -8.08
C THR A 101 13.44 -4.88 -9.07
N ALA A 102 13.67 -4.63 -10.34
CA ALA A 102 12.75 -5.02 -11.42
C ALA A 102 12.71 -6.56 -11.60
N PRO A 103 11.59 -7.14 -12.07
CA PRO A 103 10.35 -6.44 -12.35
C PRO A 103 9.54 -6.13 -11.09
N PHE A 104 8.77 -5.03 -11.17
CA PHE A 104 7.86 -4.56 -10.13
C PHE A 104 6.52 -4.18 -10.77
N TYR A 105 5.40 -4.38 -10.06
CA TYR A 105 4.07 -4.17 -10.61
C TYR A 105 3.17 -3.40 -9.63
N VAL A 106 2.40 -2.46 -10.18
CA VAL A 106 1.42 -1.66 -9.44
C VAL A 106 0.14 -1.50 -10.26
N ASP A 107 -0.94 -1.04 -9.65
CA ASP A 107 -2.11 -0.60 -10.38
C ASP A 107 -2.03 0.88 -10.75
N TYR A 108 -1.93 1.78 -9.79
CA TYR A 108 -1.87 3.22 -10.02
C TYR A 108 -0.51 3.83 -9.68
N GLY A 109 0.23 3.25 -8.74
CA GLY A 109 1.51 3.74 -8.24
C GLY A 109 1.40 4.97 -7.35
N ASN A 110 0.55 5.91 -7.70
CA ASN A 110 0.39 7.19 -7.00
C ASN A 110 -0.32 7.09 -5.64
N ASN A 111 -0.79 5.91 -5.26
CA ASN A 111 -1.30 5.63 -3.91
C ASN A 111 -0.25 4.92 -3.03
N ILE A 112 0.98 4.71 -3.53
CA ILE A 112 2.07 4.07 -2.79
C ILE A 112 3.01 5.13 -2.23
N TYR A 113 3.28 5.03 -0.94
CA TYR A 113 4.17 5.93 -0.20
C TYR A 113 5.23 5.13 0.55
N PHE A 114 6.49 5.45 0.32
CA PHE A 114 7.63 4.86 1.03
C PHE A 114 8.30 5.85 1.96
N GLY A 115 8.73 5.37 3.12
CA GLY A 115 9.73 6.03 3.94
C GLY A 115 11.14 5.96 3.33
N SER A 116 12.14 6.22 4.14
CA SER A 116 13.56 6.18 3.74
C SER A 116 14.18 4.81 4.00
N ASN A 117 15.26 4.49 3.24
CA ASN A 117 16.05 3.28 3.38
C ASN A 117 15.24 1.99 3.17
N CYS A 118 14.40 1.98 2.17
CA CYS A 118 13.54 0.84 1.84
C CYS A 118 14.10 0.04 0.66
N GLU A 119 13.98 -1.28 0.75
CA GLU A 119 14.28 -2.20 -0.34
C GLU A 119 13.04 -3.01 -0.70
N VAL A 120 12.71 -3.03 -2.00
CA VAL A 120 11.70 -3.91 -2.59
C VAL A 120 12.40 -4.82 -3.59
N ASN A 121 12.32 -6.11 -3.37
CA ASN A 121 12.94 -7.09 -4.22
C ASN A 121 12.04 -7.45 -5.43
N MET A 122 12.57 -8.26 -6.35
CA MET A 122 11.93 -8.57 -7.64
C MET A 122 10.58 -9.28 -7.51
N ASN A 123 9.75 -9.12 -8.56
CA ASN A 123 8.43 -9.73 -8.71
C ASN A 123 7.41 -9.33 -7.62
N CYS A 124 7.61 -8.21 -6.95
CA CYS A 124 6.61 -7.70 -6.03
C CYS A 124 5.45 -7.06 -6.79
N THR A 125 4.22 -7.25 -6.27
CA THR A 125 2.99 -6.72 -6.86
C THR A 125 2.20 -5.96 -5.80
N PHE A 126 1.98 -4.67 -6.02
CA PHE A 126 1.23 -3.80 -5.12
C PHE A 126 -0.01 -3.29 -5.86
N LEU A 127 -1.19 -3.87 -5.55
CA LEU A 127 -2.46 -3.40 -6.10
C LEU A 127 -2.96 -2.25 -5.22
N ASP A 128 -2.59 -1.05 -5.63
CA ASP A 128 -2.74 0.19 -4.87
C ASP A 128 -3.99 0.97 -5.26
N ASP A 129 -5.14 0.30 -5.28
CA ASP A 129 -6.45 0.97 -5.42
C ASP A 129 -6.75 1.88 -4.23
N ASN A 130 -6.15 1.60 -3.06
CA ASN A 130 -6.13 2.49 -1.91
C ASN A 130 -4.69 2.69 -1.44
N ILE A 131 -4.51 3.50 -0.42
CA ILE A 131 -3.19 3.86 0.12
C ILE A 131 -2.42 2.61 0.57
N ILE A 132 -1.21 2.45 0.08
CA ILE A 132 -0.17 1.60 0.63
C ILE A 132 0.90 2.51 1.21
N ARG A 133 1.04 2.50 2.53
CA ARG A 133 2.06 3.28 3.23
C ARG A 133 3.07 2.33 3.86
N ILE A 134 4.35 2.57 3.60
CA ILE A 134 5.47 1.79 4.10
C ILE A 134 6.41 2.76 4.82
N GLY A 135 6.73 2.47 6.06
CA GLY A 135 7.60 3.29 6.92
C GLY A 135 9.08 3.21 6.54
N ASP A 136 9.93 3.74 7.41
CA ASP A 136 11.39 3.74 7.21
C ASP A 136 12.00 2.35 7.44
N ASN A 137 13.12 2.06 6.75
CA ASN A 137 13.93 0.84 6.91
C ASN A 137 13.14 -0.46 6.65
N ALA A 138 12.27 -0.47 5.66
CA ALA A 138 11.51 -1.66 5.27
C ALA A 138 12.31 -2.52 4.29
N LEU A 139 12.32 -3.83 4.53
CA LEU A 139 12.89 -4.83 3.61
C LEU A 139 11.77 -5.74 3.11
N ILE A 140 11.50 -5.71 1.81
CA ILE A 140 10.44 -6.49 1.17
C ILE A 140 11.09 -7.49 0.22
N ALA A 141 10.99 -8.76 0.57
CA ALA A 141 11.63 -9.86 -0.18
C ALA A 141 10.89 -10.18 -1.50
N PRO A 142 11.46 -11.02 -2.38
CA PRO A 142 10.87 -11.33 -3.68
C PRO A 142 9.44 -11.91 -3.59
N ASN A 143 8.63 -11.63 -4.63
CA ASN A 143 7.27 -12.17 -4.80
C ASN A 143 6.29 -11.76 -3.69
N VAL A 144 6.54 -10.70 -2.94
CA VAL A 144 5.58 -10.16 -1.97
C VAL A 144 4.45 -9.48 -2.71
N GLN A 145 3.23 -9.70 -2.22
CA GLN A 145 2.02 -9.12 -2.78
C GLN A 145 1.30 -8.30 -1.70
N ILE A 146 0.91 -7.07 -2.04
CA ILE A 146 0.14 -6.18 -1.17
C ILE A 146 -1.12 -5.78 -1.92
N TYR A 147 -2.29 -6.10 -1.36
CA TYR A 147 -3.57 -5.84 -1.97
C TYR A 147 -4.37 -4.86 -1.12
N THR A 148 -4.91 -3.84 -1.76
CA THR A 148 -5.83 -2.90 -1.12
C THR A 148 -7.26 -3.05 -1.63
N ALA A 149 -7.46 -3.76 -2.74
CA ALA A 149 -8.76 -3.97 -3.35
C ALA A 149 -9.36 -5.34 -3.02
N PHE A 150 -10.67 -5.39 -3.00
CA PHE A 150 -11.48 -6.61 -2.88
C PHE A 150 -12.80 -6.47 -3.62
N HIS A 151 -13.45 -7.59 -3.89
CA HIS A 151 -14.79 -7.62 -4.48
C HIS A 151 -15.81 -8.19 -3.48
N PRO A 152 -17.10 -7.81 -3.59
CA PRO A 152 -18.17 -8.44 -2.82
C PRO A 152 -18.12 -9.97 -2.96
N THR A 153 -18.27 -10.67 -1.84
CA THR A 153 -18.26 -12.15 -1.83
C THR A 153 -19.55 -12.72 -2.42
N ASN A 154 -20.66 -12.01 -2.30
CA ASN A 154 -21.91 -12.37 -2.94
C ASN A 154 -21.82 -12.10 -4.46
N ALA A 155 -22.02 -13.12 -5.28
CA ALA A 155 -21.94 -13.01 -6.73
C ALA A 155 -22.97 -12.02 -7.30
N GLY A 156 -24.16 -11.91 -6.72
CA GLY A 156 -25.19 -10.95 -7.14
C GLY A 156 -24.85 -9.48 -6.85
N GLU A 157 -23.87 -9.25 -5.96
CA GLU A 157 -23.39 -7.91 -5.61
C GLU A 157 -22.06 -7.56 -6.30
N ARG A 158 -21.39 -8.57 -6.88
CA ARG A 158 -20.03 -8.43 -7.42
C ARG A 158 -20.01 -7.80 -8.80
N PHE A 159 -20.98 -8.13 -9.65
CA PHE A 159 -21.05 -7.66 -11.01
C PHE A 159 -21.98 -6.47 -11.14
N GLY A 160 -21.61 -5.52 -12.00
CA GLY A 160 -22.43 -4.38 -12.30
C GLY A 160 -23.56 -4.71 -13.27
N GLU A 161 -24.49 -3.78 -13.40
CA GLU A 161 -25.59 -3.87 -14.36
C GLU A 161 -25.26 -3.09 -15.64
N PRO A 162 -25.83 -3.47 -16.80
CA PRO A 162 -25.73 -2.66 -18.00
C PRO A 162 -26.26 -1.24 -17.76
N LYS A 163 -25.49 -0.22 -18.17
CA LYS A 163 -25.91 1.19 -18.07
C LYS A 163 -26.78 1.59 -19.26
N GLU A 164 -27.56 2.67 -19.10
CA GLU A 164 -28.48 3.18 -20.15
C GLU A 164 -27.75 3.59 -21.43
N ASP A 165 -26.50 4.04 -21.31
CA ASP A 165 -25.63 4.42 -22.43
C ASP A 165 -25.02 3.22 -23.17
N GLY A 166 -25.33 1.98 -22.75
CA GLY A 166 -24.80 0.75 -23.31
C GLY A 166 -23.41 0.37 -22.74
N SER A 167 -22.84 1.15 -21.86
CA SER A 167 -21.63 0.76 -21.13
C SER A 167 -21.95 -0.27 -20.04
N PHE A 168 -20.94 -0.97 -19.58
CA PHE A 168 -21.08 -2.03 -18.60
C PHE A 168 -20.06 -1.85 -17.45
N GLU A 169 -20.57 -1.74 -16.24
CA GLU A 169 -19.74 -1.81 -15.04
C GLU A 169 -19.33 -3.27 -14.81
N PHE A 170 -18.07 -3.60 -15.12
CA PHE A 170 -17.60 -5.00 -15.10
C PHE A 170 -17.72 -5.64 -13.73
N CYS A 171 -17.26 -4.96 -12.68
CA CYS A 171 -17.36 -5.45 -11.31
C CYS A 171 -17.34 -4.30 -10.30
N LYS A 172 -18.01 -4.51 -9.18
CA LYS A 172 -17.92 -3.62 -8.02
C LYS A 172 -16.66 -3.93 -7.24
N THR A 173 -15.93 -2.90 -6.90
CA THR A 173 -14.68 -2.99 -6.17
C THR A 173 -14.75 -2.15 -4.91
N GLY A 174 -14.41 -2.74 -3.78
CA GLY A 174 -14.18 -2.04 -2.53
C GLY A 174 -12.69 -2.00 -2.21
N THR A 175 -12.26 -1.08 -1.36
CA THR A 175 -10.86 -0.94 -0.99
C THR A 175 -10.68 -0.71 0.50
N ALA A 176 -9.48 -1.02 0.99
CA ALA A 176 -9.03 -0.64 2.32
C ALA A 176 -7.51 -0.43 2.31
N PRO A 177 -6.98 0.60 2.98
CA PRO A 177 -5.55 0.90 2.97
C PRO A 177 -4.74 -0.19 3.66
N VAL A 178 -3.48 -0.33 3.25
CA VAL A 178 -2.48 -1.16 3.95
C VAL A 178 -1.40 -0.25 4.51
N ILE A 179 -1.14 -0.38 5.80
CA ILE A 179 -0.15 0.41 6.52
C ILE A 179 0.93 -0.50 7.08
N ILE A 180 2.19 -0.21 6.78
CA ILE A 180 3.37 -0.94 7.26
C ILE A 180 4.26 0.05 8.00
N GLY A 181 4.58 -0.24 9.24
CA GLY A 181 5.41 0.60 10.11
C GLY A 181 6.89 0.59 9.76
N ASP A 182 7.70 1.12 10.67
CA ASP A 182 9.14 1.23 10.53
C ASP A 182 9.85 -0.10 10.89
N ASN A 183 11.04 -0.33 10.28
CA ASN A 183 11.90 -1.48 10.59
C ASN A 183 11.19 -2.83 10.37
N VAL A 184 10.43 -2.96 9.30
CA VAL A 184 9.68 -4.18 8.97
C VAL A 184 10.43 -5.00 7.93
N TRP A 185 10.51 -6.31 8.17
CA TRP A 185 10.98 -7.28 7.17
C TRP A 185 9.85 -8.21 6.76
N ILE A 186 9.50 -8.20 5.47
CA ILE A 186 8.48 -9.07 4.88
C ILE A 186 9.18 -10.14 4.06
N GLY A 187 9.04 -11.40 4.48
CA GLY A 187 9.61 -12.58 3.84
C GLY A 187 8.97 -12.88 2.49
N GLY A 188 9.76 -13.51 1.61
CA GLY A 188 9.37 -13.77 0.22
C GLY A 188 8.07 -14.53 0.07
N GLY A 189 7.28 -14.14 -0.94
CA GLY A 189 5.98 -14.75 -1.22
C GLY A 189 4.90 -14.49 -0.18
N ALA A 190 5.11 -13.57 0.77
CA ALA A 190 4.04 -13.17 1.67
C ALA A 190 2.97 -12.35 0.94
N ILE A 191 1.71 -12.47 1.39
CA ILE A 191 0.56 -11.75 0.86
C ILE A 191 -0.07 -10.95 1.99
N ILE A 192 -0.21 -9.63 1.79
CA ILE A 192 -0.84 -8.72 2.74
C ILE A 192 -2.21 -8.35 2.18
N LEU A 193 -3.28 -8.61 2.94
CA LEU A 193 -4.65 -8.38 2.52
C LEU A 193 -5.14 -6.95 2.84
N PRO A 194 -6.21 -6.50 2.16
CA PRO A 194 -6.76 -5.16 2.35
C PRO A 194 -7.11 -4.84 3.80
N GLY A 195 -6.82 -3.62 4.22
CA GLY A 195 -7.14 -3.11 5.56
C GLY A 195 -6.16 -3.49 6.66
N VAL A 196 -5.08 -4.24 6.33
CA VAL A 196 -4.11 -4.69 7.33
C VAL A 196 -3.16 -3.56 7.73
N THR A 197 -2.94 -3.44 9.04
CA THR A 197 -1.84 -2.64 9.63
C THR A 197 -0.78 -3.58 10.20
N ILE A 198 0.48 -3.40 9.78
CA ILE A 198 1.66 -4.06 10.35
C ILE A 198 2.43 -3.01 11.15
N GLY A 199 2.62 -3.25 12.44
CA GLY A 199 3.32 -2.36 13.35
C GLY A 199 4.81 -2.24 13.08
N ASN A 200 5.52 -1.55 13.97
CA ASN A 200 6.96 -1.33 13.87
C ASN A 200 7.76 -2.54 14.35
N ASN A 201 8.98 -2.70 13.83
CA ASN A 201 9.91 -3.74 14.26
C ASN A 201 9.29 -5.16 14.15
N VAL A 202 8.62 -5.43 13.01
CA VAL A 202 7.93 -6.70 12.73
C VAL A 202 8.69 -7.50 11.69
N VAL A 203 8.68 -8.82 11.86
CA VAL A 203 9.10 -9.77 10.83
C VAL A 203 7.91 -10.61 10.40
N ILE A 204 7.58 -10.60 9.12
CA ILE A 204 6.60 -11.48 8.49
C ILE A 204 7.38 -12.62 7.82
N GLY A 205 7.12 -13.87 8.22
CA GLY A 205 7.77 -15.04 7.62
C GLY A 205 7.38 -15.28 6.18
N ALA A 206 8.27 -15.90 5.40
CA ALA A 206 8.03 -16.21 3.99
C ALA A 206 6.77 -17.06 3.80
N GLY A 207 6.02 -16.83 2.70
CA GLY A 207 4.79 -17.53 2.37
C GLY A 207 3.61 -17.25 3.31
N SER A 208 3.70 -16.25 4.17
CA SER A 208 2.62 -15.91 5.09
C SER A 208 1.48 -15.19 4.38
N ILE A 209 0.23 -15.43 4.82
CA ILE A 209 -0.94 -14.64 4.38
C ILE A 209 -1.47 -13.83 5.57
N VAL A 210 -1.21 -12.52 5.52
CA VAL A 210 -1.57 -11.59 6.60
C VAL A 210 -2.99 -11.10 6.38
N THR A 211 -3.90 -11.57 7.22
CA THR A 211 -5.35 -11.32 7.14
C THR A 211 -5.88 -10.44 8.25
N LYS A 212 -5.03 -10.03 9.18
CA LYS A 212 -5.35 -9.20 10.35
C LYS A 212 -4.14 -8.38 10.75
N ASP A 213 -4.36 -7.32 11.50
CA ASP A 213 -3.31 -6.46 12.03
C ASP A 213 -2.27 -7.24 12.82
N ILE A 214 -1.02 -6.82 12.68
CA ILE A 214 0.15 -7.37 13.39
C ILE A 214 0.69 -6.28 14.31
N PRO A 215 0.75 -6.50 15.62
CA PRO A 215 1.24 -5.49 16.56
C PRO A 215 2.75 -5.27 16.43
N ASP A 216 3.25 -4.21 17.07
CA ASP A 216 4.68 -3.89 17.12
C ASP A 216 5.52 -5.00 17.77
N ASN A 217 6.80 -5.08 17.39
CA ASN A 217 7.84 -5.87 18.05
C ASN A 217 7.55 -7.39 18.07
N VAL A 218 7.04 -7.94 16.97
CA VAL A 218 6.73 -9.37 16.88
C VAL A 218 7.28 -10.02 15.63
N ILE A 219 7.35 -11.37 15.68
CA ILE A 219 7.53 -12.23 14.51
C ILE A 219 6.22 -12.97 14.28
N ALA A 220 5.69 -12.86 13.05
CA ALA A 220 4.44 -13.49 12.65
C ALA A 220 4.64 -14.32 11.38
N VAL A 221 4.04 -15.51 11.31
CA VAL A 221 4.22 -16.44 10.20
C VAL A 221 2.94 -17.25 9.93
N GLY A 222 2.87 -17.83 8.75
CA GLY A 222 1.89 -18.87 8.38
C GLY A 222 0.71 -18.38 7.55
N ASN A 223 -0.17 -19.33 7.22
CA ASN A 223 -1.42 -19.11 6.51
C ASN A 223 -2.60 -19.74 7.29
N PRO A 224 -3.47 -18.94 7.93
CA PRO A 224 -3.36 -17.49 8.09
C PRO A 224 -2.21 -17.09 9.03
N CYS A 225 -1.60 -15.93 8.79
CA CYS A 225 -0.47 -15.41 9.56
C CYS A 225 -0.84 -15.19 11.03
N ARG A 226 0.04 -15.62 11.95
CA ARG A 226 -0.14 -15.46 13.40
C ARG A 226 1.18 -15.07 14.05
N VAL A 227 1.09 -14.25 15.08
CA VAL A 227 2.21 -13.94 15.97
C VAL A 227 2.68 -15.21 16.64
N ILE A 228 3.97 -15.51 16.55
CA ILE A 228 4.60 -16.68 17.17
C ILE A 228 5.50 -16.33 18.34
N LYS A 229 6.10 -15.13 18.31
CA LYS A 229 6.96 -14.66 19.41
C LYS A 229 7.20 -13.16 19.32
N GLU A 230 7.69 -12.56 20.41
CA GLU A 230 8.23 -11.21 20.44
C GLU A 230 9.54 -11.12 19.63
N ASN A 231 9.70 -10.02 18.89
CA ASN A 231 10.93 -9.68 18.19
C ASN A 231 11.86 -8.90 19.16
N LYS A 232 12.51 -9.64 20.06
CA LYS A 232 13.47 -9.05 21.00
C LYS A 232 14.76 -8.71 20.26
N GLN A 233 15.33 -7.52 20.49
CA GLN A 233 16.67 -7.19 20.04
C GLN A 233 17.65 -8.21 20.65
N SER A 234 18.02 -9.22 19.88
CA SER A 234 19.08 -10.17 20.26
C SER A 234 20.16 -10.17 19.20
N ARG A 235 21.40 -10.27 19.65
CA ARG A 235 22.54 -10.43 18.78
C ARG A 235 22.31 -11.63 17.84
N MET A 236 22.36 -11.38 16.54
CA MET A 236 22.38 -12.35 15.43
C MET A 236 21.54 -13.65 15.65
N LEU A 237 20.38 -13.70 15.01
CA LEU A 237 19.70 -14.98 14.78
C LEU A 237 20.22 -15.57 13.46
N TYR A 238 21.08 -16.58 13.54
CA TYR A 238 21.22 -17.50 12.44
C TYR A 238 20.01 -18.44 12.46
N PHE A 239 19.23 -18.45 11.38
CA PHE A 239 18.27 -19.51 11.16
C PHE A 239 19.07 -20.75 10.77
N ALA A 240 19.16 -21.71 11.66
CA ALA A 240 19.59 -23.07 11.37
C ALA A 240 18.33 -23.93 11.14
#